data_e8befb879fa9b2b196edc44c6fe2cbc0
#
_entry.id   e8befb879fa9b2b196edc44c6fe2cbc0
#
_cell.length_a   1.000
_cell.length_b   1.000
_cell.length_c   1.000
_cell.angle_alpha   90.00
_cell.angle_beta   90.00
_cell.angle_gamma   90.00
#
_symmetry.space_group_name_H-M   'P 1'
#
loop_
_entity.id
_entity.type
_entity.pdbx_description
1 polymer ?
#
loop_
_entity_poly.entity_id
_entity_poly.type
_entity_poly.pdbx_seq_one_letter_code
_entity_poly.pdbx_strand_id
1 'polypeptide(L)'
;MPKRLDTRLESEGGEFLVLGHLLLNRIAAYKTYTNMPGYDLIATKPEANTSARIQVKSRWRTGATGFPISNFDCDFVVAAFLNRGAKDGSKQAKAPEFFVIPVDVVKSLPRDARWSKVDLRQVSDLNQYKENWQLVSDFLANIHAQSKPAQRIARGRVG
;
A
#
# COMPACT_ATOMS: atom_id res chain seq x y z
N MET A 1 15.48 -19.54 -24.55
CA MET A 1 14.92 -19.12 -23.28
C MET A 1 14.53 -17.65 -23.39
N PRO A 2 13.25 -17.31 -23.28
CA PRO A 2 12.89 -15.92 -23.23
C PRO A 2 13.52 -15.30 -21.97
N LYS A 3 14.22 -14.18 -22.17
CA LYS A 3 14.86 -13.44 -21.08
C LYS A 3 13.80 -13.00 -20.07
N ARG A 4 13.98 -13.38 -18.80
CA ARG A 4 13.06 -12.96 -17.73
C ARG A 4 13.04 -11.43 -17.71
N LEU A 5 11.84 -10.86 -17.72
CA LEU A 5 11.69 -9.41 -17.60
C LEU A 5 12.29 -8.94 -16.26
N ASP A 6 13.04 -7.85 -16.34
CA ASP A 6 13.53 -7.18 -15.14
C ASP A 6 12.34 -6.46 -14.47
N THR A 7 11.77 -7.12 -13.46
CA THR A 7 10.64 -6.58 -12.69
C THR A 7 11.03 -5.43 -11.77
N ARG A 8 12.31 -5.12 -11.66
CA ARG A 8 12.79 -3.99 -10.82
C ARG A 8 12.34 -2.65 -11.37
N LEU A 9 12.40 -2.46 -12.69
CA LEU A 9 11.93 -1.22 -13.33
C LEU A 9 10.44 -1.01 -13.13
N GLU A 10 9.67 -2.08 -13.25
CA GLU A 10 8.23 -2.08 -13.00
C GLU A 10 7.91 -1.71 -11.55
N SER A 11 8.57 -2.37 -10.60
CA SER A 11 8.38 -2.12 -9.17
C SER A 11 8.77 -0.70 -8.80
N GLU A 12 9.92 -0.25 -9.25
CA GLU A 12 10.42 1.10 -9.02
C GLU A 12 9.48 2.16 -9.59
N GLY A 13 9.03 1.97 -10.85
CA GLY A 13 8.08 2.87 -11.49
C GLY A 13 6.74 2.93 -10.75
N GLY A 14 6.24 1.80 -10.28
CA GLY A 14 5.02 1.73 -9.47
C GLY A 14 5.16 2.47 -8.15
N GLU A 15 6.29 2.31 -7.46
CA GLU A 15 6.57 3.01 -6.20
C GLU A 15 6.62 4.54 -6.40
N PHE A 16 7.28 5.03 -7.47
CA PHE A 16 7.31 6.45 -7.77
C PHE A 16 5.94 7.02 -8.14
N LEU A 17 5.11 6.26 -8.85
CA LEU A 17 3.74 6.69 -9.15
C LEU A 17 2.91 6.83 -7.87
N VAL A 18 2.99 5.87 -6.99
CA VAL A 18 2.29 5.91 -5.69
C VAL A 18 2.79 7.07 -4.84
N LEU A 19 4.11 7.26 -4.77
CA LEU A 19 4.70 8.41 -4.09
C LEU A 19 4.17 9.74 -4.64
N GLY A 20 4.13 9.87 -5.97
CA GLY A 20 3.58 11.05 -6.63
C GLY A 20 2.12 11.31 -6.27
N HIS A 21 1.29 10.27 -6.25
CA HIS A 21 -0.12 10.39 -5.83
C HIS A 21 -0.27 10.82 -4.38
N LEU A 22 0.53 10.26 -3.47
CA LEU A 22 0.52 10.68 -2.06
C LEU A 22 0.83 12.19 -1.94
N LEU A 23 1.90 12.65 -2.57
CA LEU A 23 2.31 14.05 -2.55
C LEU A 23 1.26 14.98 -3.17
N LEU A 24 0.66 14.59 -4.29
CA LEU A 24 -0.42 15.36 -4.93
C LEU A 24 -1.67 15.45 -4.04
N ASN A 25 -1.91 14.45 -3.21
CA ASN A 25 -2.99 14.45 -2.22
C ASN A 25 -2.58 15.10 -0.89
N ARG A 26 -1.49 15.86 -0.88
CA ARG A 26 -1.00 16.60 0.30
C ARG A 26 -0.58 15.71 1.47
N ILE A 27 -0.18 14.49 1.18
CA ILE A 27 0.36 13.55 2.15
C ILE A 27 1.88 13.54 2.00
N ALA A 28 2.60 14.02 2.99
CA ALA A 28 4.06 13.95 2.99
C ALA A 28 4.48 12.47 3.01
N ALA A 29 5.31 12.08 2.08
CA ALA A 29 5.76 10.70 1.96
C ALA A 29 7.17 10.64 1.40
N TYR A 30 7.86 9.55 1.69
CA TYR A 30 9.24 9.32 1.30
C TYR A 30 9.42 7.88 0.85
N LYS A 31 10.30 7.68 -0.14
CA LYS A 31 10.73 6.36 -0.54
C LYS A 31 11.79 5.83 0.44
N THR A 32 11.68 4.55 0.80
CA THR A 32 12.74 3.88 1.56
C THR A 32 13.84 3.39 0.61
N TYR A 33 15.07 3.79 0.84
CA TYR A 33 16.23 3.39 0.02
C TYR A 33 17.04 2.24 0.62
N THR A 34 16.72 1.84 1.82
CA THR A 34 17.25 0.64 2.45
C THR A 34 16.26 -0.50 2.28
N ASN A 35 16.78 -1.72 2.14
CA ASN A 35 15.94 -2.92 2.06
C ASN A 35 15.20 -3.13 3.38
N MET A 36 14.18 -2.31 3.61
CA MET A 36 13.28 -2.49 4.75
C MET A 36 12.25 -3.57 4.39
N PRO A 37 12.19 -4.65 5.14
CA PRO A 37 11.21 -5.69 4.88
C PRO A 37 9.79 -5.17 5.13
N GLY A 38 8.91 -5.41 4.17
CA GLY A 38 7.48 -5.20 4.34
C GLY A 38 6.93 -3.86 3.87
N TYR A 39 7.75 -2.86 3.55
CA TYR A 39 7.26 -1.58 3.02
C TYR A 39 8.27 -0.86 2.14
N ASP A 40 7.77 -0.06 1.22
CA ASP A 40 8.53 0.65 0.19
C ASP A 40 8.50 2.17 0.39
N LEU A 41 7.44 2.67 1.00
CA LEU A 41 7.21 4.10 1.27
C LEU A 41 6.80 4.31 2.72
N ILE A 42 7.11 5.50 3.23
CA ILE A 42 6.62 5.99 4.51
C ILE A 42 5.85 7.29 4.26
N ALA A 43 4.57 7.32 4.66
CA ALA A 43 3.79 8.54 4.75
C ALA A 43 3.87 9.10 6.16
N THR A 44 3.92 10.41 6.29
CA THR A 44 4.10 11.07 7.59
C THR A 44 3.16 12.25 7.76
N LYS A 45 2.81 12.51 9.00
CA LYS A 45 2.19 13.75 9.43
C LYS A 45 3.03 14.32 10.58
N PRO A 46 4.04 15.17 10.27
CA PRO A 46 5.00 15.64 11.27
C PRO A 46 4.35 16.35 12.46
N GLU A 47 3.29 17.13 12.22
CA GLU A 47 2.58 17.88 13.26
C GLU A 47 1.94 16.96 14.31
N ALA A 48 1.53 15.75 13.89
CA ALA A 48 0.94 14.74 14.76
C ALA A 48 1.96 13.69 15.24
N ASN A 49 3.20 13.75 14.75
CA ASN A 49 4.23 12.74 15.00
C ASN A 49 3.76 11.32 14.67
N THR A 50 3.10 11.17 13.53
CA THR A 50 2.55 9.91 13.05
C THR A 50 3.17 9.50 11.72
N SER A 51 3.21 8.20 11.47
CA SER A 51 3.68 7.63 10.21
C SER A 51 2.87 6.40 9.82
N ALA A 52 2.80 6.14 8.51
CA ALA A 52 2.20 4.96 7.94
C ALA A 52 3.19 4.29 6.98
N ARG A 53 3.37 2.99 7.15
CA ARG A 53 4.22 2.17 6.28
C ARG A 53 3.38 1.64 5.13
N ILE A 54 3.85 1.84 3.92
CA ILE A 54 3.12 1.49 2.70
C ILE A 54 3.94 0.52 1.87
N GLN A 55 3.36 -0.64 1.57
CA GLN A 55 3.90 -1.58 0.62
C GLN A 55 3.22 -1.39 -0.73
N VAL A 56 4.01 -1.25 -1.80
CA VAL A 56 3.49 -1.12 -3.17
C VAL A 56 3.61 -2.45 -3.90
N LYS A 57 2.51 -2.90 -4.49
CA LYS A 57 2.46 -4.10 -5.32
C LYS A 57 2.07 -3.72 -6.74
N SER A 58 3.04 -3.74 -7.63
CA SER A 58 2.88 -3.35 -9.03
C SER A 58 2.61 -4.54 -9.93
N ARG A 59 1.70 -4.37 -10.90
CA ARG A 59 1.43 -5.32 -11.97
C ARG A 59 1.46 -4.60 -13.31
N TRP A 60 2.33 -5.05 -14.19
CA TRP A 60 2.55 -4.40 -15.49
C TRP A 60 1.40 -4.66 -16.47
N ARG A 61 0.94 -5.91 -16.54
CA ARG A 61 -0.03 -6.38 -17.55
C ARG A 61 -1.41 -5.76 -17.34
N THR A 62 -2.06 -5.35 -18.41
CA THR A 62 -3.47 -4.93 -18.39
C THR A 62 -4.37 -6.10 -17.98
N GLY A 63 -5.30 -5.82 -17.07
CA GLY A 63 -6.27 -6.80 -16.57
C GLY A 63 -5.74 -7.70 -15.45
N ALA A 64 -4.58 -7.43 -14.89
CA ALA A 64 -4.15 -8.09 -13.66
C ALA A 64 -5.12 -7.78 -12.51
N THR A 65 -5.41 -8.78 -11.68
CA THR A 65 -6.39 -8.67 -10.59
C THR A 65 -5.81 -8.98 -9.23
N GLY A 66 -4.56 -9.39 -9.16
CA GLY A 66 -3.94 -9.79 -7.92
C GLY A 66 -2.42 -9.76 -7.97
N PHE A 67 -1.80 -10.06 -6.85
CA PHE A 67 -0.35 -10.02 -6.67
C PHE A 67 0.10 -11.00 -5.58
N PRO A 68 1.34 -11.49 -5.65
CA PRO A 68 1.91 -12.25 -4.55
C PRO A 68 2.24 -11.34 -3.37
N ILE A 69 1.99 -11.81 -2.16
CA ILE A 69 2.35 -11.12 -0.93
C ILE A 69 2.64 -12.14 0.16
N SER A 70 3.76 -11.99 0.84
CA SER A 70 4.18 -12.85 1.95
C SER A 70 4.54 -12.08 3.21
N ASN A 71 4.81 -10.78 3.10
CA ASN A 71 5.15 -9.92 4.22
C ASN A 71 4.06 -8.87 4.41
N PHE A 72 3.51 -8.80 5.61
CA PHE A 72 2.43 -7.89 6.00
C PHE A 72 2.88 -6.84 7.01
N ASP A 73 4.17 -6.62 7.14
CA ASP A 73 4.73 -5.62 8.06
C ASP A 73 4.63 -4.20 7.50
N CYS A 74 3.40 -3.79 7.28
CA CYS A 74 3.02 -2.48 6.79
C CYS A 74 1.63 -2.11 7.30
N ASP A 75 1.22 -0.88 7.10
CA ASP A 75 -0.11 -0.40 7.48
C ASP A 75 -1.08 -0.43 6.29
N PHE A 76 -0.56 -0.17 5.09
CA PHE A 76 -1.32 -0.22 3.84
C PHE A 76 -0.56 -1.00 2.78
N VAL A 77 -1.33 -1.67 1.92
CA VAL A 77 -0.87 -2.20 0.64
C VAL A 77 -1.51 -1.38 -0.46
N VAL A 78 -0.71 -0.76 -1.30
CA VAL A 78 -1.20 -0.08 -2.50
C VAL A 78 -0.97 -0.97 -3.70
N ALA A 79 -2.05 -1.45 -4.31
CA ALA A 79 -1.99 -2.17 -5.56
C ALA A 79 -1.92 -1.17 -6.72
N ALA A 80 -0.84 -1.23 -7.48
CA ALA A 80 -0.61 -0.39 -8.65
C ALA A 80 -0.73 -1.25 -9.91
N PHE A 81 -1.90 -1.25 -10.52
CA PHE A 81 -2.14 -1.92 -11.80
C PHE A 81 -1.77 -0.98 -12.93
N LEU A 82 -0.59 -1.16 -13.49
CA LEU A 82 0.01 -0.22 -14.45
C LEU A 82 -0.67 -0.27 -15.82
N ASN A 83 -1.34 -1.37 -16.15
CA ASN A 83 -2.16 -1.54 -17.36
C ASN A 83 -1.38 -1.23 -18.65
N ARG A 84 -0.17 -1.76 -18.77
CA ARG A 84 0.74 -1.46 -19.89
C ARG A 84 0.60 -2.39 -21.10
N GLY A 85 -0.47 -3.16 -21.17
CA GLY A 85 -0.74 -4.09 -22.27
C GLY A 85 -0.39 -5.53 -21.92
N ALA A 86 -0.05 -6.31 -22.93
CA ALA A 86 0.48 -7.65 -22.79
C ALA A 86 1.68 -7.84 -23.74
N LYS A 87 2.60 -8.73 -23.39
CA LYS A 87 3.81 -8.98 -24.18
C LYS A 87 3.54 -9.47 -25.60
N ASP A 88 2.46 -10.21 -25.76
CA ASP A 88 2.03 -10.76 -27.05
C ASP A 88 1.16 -9.78 -27.87
N GLY A 89 0.94 -8.56 -27.37
CA GLY A 89 0.10 -7.57 -28.02
C GLY A 89 -1.41 -7.81 -27.92
N SER A 90 -1.84 -8.85 -27.21
CA SER A 90 -3.27 -9.22 -27.09
C SER A 90 -4.08 -8.25 -26.24
N LYS A 91 -3.43 -7.38 -25.48
CA LYS A 91 -4.09 -6.40 -24.62
C LYS A 91 -3.52 -5.01 -24.84
N GLN A 92 -4.39 -4.03 -24.81
CA GLN A 92 -4.00 -2.62 -24.96
C GLN A 92 -3.60 -2.01 -23.64
N ALA A 93 -2.69 -1.04 -23.70
CA ALA A 93 -2.38 -0.19 -22.57
C ALA A 93 -3.56 0.75 -22.28
N LYS A 94 -3.81 0.99 -21.01
CA LYS A 94 -4.79 1.96 -20.53
C LYS A 94 -4.27 2.67 -19.28
N ALA A 95 -5.05 3.61 -18.74
CA ALA A 95 -4.66 4.33 -17.54
C ALA A 95 -4.39 3.37 -16.38
N PRO A 96 -3.35 3.63 -15.58
CA PRO A 96 -3.10 2.83 -14.38
C PRO A 96 -4.23 3.01 -13.37
N GLU A 97 -4.42 1.97 -12.54
CA GLU A 97 -5.40 1.96 -11.46
C GLU A 97 -4.70 1.69 -10.14
N PHE A 98 -5.10 2.41 -9.10
CA PHE A 98 -4.53 2.27 -7.77
C PHE A 98 -5.61 1.95 -6.75
N PHE A 99 -5.32 0.98 -5.88
CA PHE A 99 -6.20 0.63 -4.76
C PHE A 99 -5.40 0.78 -3.46
N VAL A 100 -5.89 1.61 -2.57
CA VAL A 100 -5.28 1.86 -1.26
C VAL A 100 -6.00 0.98 -0.24
N ILE A 101 -5.35 -0.10 0.19
CA ILE A 101 -6.01 -1.15 0.95
C ILE A 101 -5.35 -1.26 2.33
N PRO A 102 -6.12 -1.15 3.44
CA PRO A 102 -5.59 -1.47 4.76
C PRO A 102 -5.01 -2.89 4.79
N VAL A 103 -3.88 -3.07 5.44
CA VAL A 103 -3.17 -4.36 5.44
C VAL A 103 -4.04 -5.50 5.97
N ASP A 104 -4.90 -5.25 6.94
CA ASP A 104 -5.77 -6.27 7.52
C ASP A 104 -6.78 -6.83 6.51
N VAL A 105 -7.24 -6.00 5.57
CA VAL A 105 -8.12 -6.45 4.47
C VAL A 105 -7.37 -7.41 3.56
N VAL A 106 -6.14 -7.07 3.15
CA VAL A 106 -5.32 -7.95 2.29
C VAL A 106 -4.96 -9.25 3.04
N LYS A 107 -4.61 -9.13 4.31
CA LYS A 107 -4.24 -10.26 5.15
C LYS A 107 -5.38 -11.27 5.34
N SER A 108 -6.62 -10.80 5.31
CA SER A 108 -7.82 -11.66 5.43
C SER A 108 -8.14 -12.43 4.15
N LEU A 109 -7.57 -12.05 3.00
CA LEU A 109 -7.85 -12.71 1.72
C LEU A 109 -7.20 -14.10 1.66
N PRO A 110 -7.87 -15.09 1.03
CA PRO A 110 -7.22 -16.36 0.75
C PRO A 110 -6.03 -16.14 -0.20
N ARG A 111 -4.98 -16.91 0.03
CA ARG A 111 -3.76 -16.92 -0.79
C ARG A 111 -3.60 -18.30 -1.42
N ASP A 112 -3.20 -18.33 -2.69
CA ASP A 112 -2.87 -19.62 -3.29
C ASP A 112 -1.61 -20.23 -2.64
N ALA A 113 -1.58 -21.55 -2.55
CA ALA A 113 -0.52 -22.28 -1.87
C ALA A 113 0.84 -22.19 -2.58
N ARG A 114 0.84 -21.93 -3.89
CA ARG A 114 2.06 -21.95 -4.71
C ARG A 114 2.83 -20.64 -4.71
N TRP A 115 2.12 -19.52 -4.81
CA TRP A 115 2.71 -18.21 -5.03
C TRP A 115 2.37 -17.19 -3.94
N SER A 116 1.60 -17.58 -2.94
CA SER A 116 1.03 -16.67 -1.92
C SER A 116 0.30 -15.47 -2.55
N LYS A 117 -0.37 -15.74 -3.68
CA LYS A 117 -1.06 -14.70 -4.45
C LYS A 117 -2.46 -14.45 -3.90
N VAL A 118 -2.79 -13.19 -3.71
CA VAL A 118 -4.15 -12.72 -3.42
C VAL A 118 -4.82 -12.26 -4.70
N ASP A 119 -6.14 -12.34 -4.74
CA ASP A 119 -6.97 -11.85 -5.84
C ASP A 119 -7.91 -10.77 -5.29
N LEU A 120 -7.77 -9.55 -5.77
CA LEU A 120 -8.56 -8.42 -5.29
C LEU A 120 -10.05 -8.50 -5.67
N ARG A 121 -10.42 -9.37 -6.62
CA ARG A 121 -11.84 -9.63 -6.90
C ARG A 121 -12.56 -10.24 -5.70
N GLN A 122 -11.84 -10.81 -4.75
CA GLN A 122 -12.39 -11.35 -3.51
C GLN A 122 -12.57 -10.30 -2.40
N VAL A 123 -12.12 -9.07 -2.64
CA VAL A 123 -12.35 -7.97 -1.71
C VAL A 123 -13.80 -7.50 -1.82
N SER A 124 -14.50 -7.48 -0.71
CA SER A 124 -15.85 -6.93 -0.65
C SER A 124 -15.81 -5.42 -0.91
N ASP A 125 -16.60 -4.96 -1.90
CA ASP A 125 -16.65 -3.56 -2.30
C ASP A 125 -15.24 -2.95 -2.58
N LEU A 126 -14.51 -3.53 -3.52
CA LEU A 126 -13.17 -3.09 -3.89
C LEU A 126 -13.12 -1.60 -4.29
N ASN A 127 -14.18 -1.08 -4.88
CA ASN A 127 -14.24 0.32 -5.32
C ASN A 127 -14.07 1.34 -4.18
N GLN A 128 -14.38 0.98 -2.95
CA GLN A 128 -14.15 1.86 -1.81
C GLN A 128 -12.68 2.19 -1.60
N TYR A 129 -11.78 1.35 -2.09
CA TYR A 129 -10.32 1.53 -1.98
C TYR A 129 -9.69 2.18 -3.20
N LYS A 130 -10.44 2.33 -4.31
CA LYS A 130 -9.91 2.87 -5.55
C LYS A 130 -9.54 4.34 -5.39
N GLU A 131 -8.25 4.63 -5.57
CA GLU A 131 -7.68 5.97 -5.38
C GLU A 131 -8.10 6.65 -4.07
N ASN A 132 -8.36 5.87 -3.05
CA ASN A 132 -8.79 6.39 -1.76
C ASN A 132 -7.60 6.73 -0.86
N TRP A 133 -6.85 7.74 -1.27
CA TRP A 133 -5.69 8.25 -0.53
C TRP A 133 -6.09 8.86 0.83
N GLN A 134 -7.36 9.23 0.97
CA GLN A 134 -7.90 9.75 2.23
C GLN A 134 -7.76 8.74 3.38
N LEU A 135 -7.77 7.44 3.09
CA LEU A 135 -7.54 6.42 4.11
C LEU A 135 -6.19 6.58 4.81
N VAL A 136 -5.15 6.95 4.06
CA VAL A 136 -3.83 7.21 4.63
C VAL A 136 -3.85 8.47 5.50
N SER A 137 -4.48 9.54 5.02
CA SER A 137 -4.64 10.79 5.80
C SER A 137 -5.37 10.55 7.11
N ASP A 138 -6.46 9.80 7.06
CA ASP A 138 -7.28 9.49 8.24
C ASP A 138 -6.50 8.64 9.24
N PHE A 139 -5.75 7.66 8.76
CA PHE A 139 -4.87 6.84 9.59
C PHE A 139 -3.84 7.67 10.32
N LEU A 140 -3.18 8.59 9.63
CA LEU A 140 -2.18 9.49 10.22
C LEU A 140 -2.78 10.43 11.27
N ALA A 141 -4.02 10.85 11.08
CA ALA A 141 -4.74 11.69 12.04
C ALA A 141 -5.24 10.89 13.26
N ASN A 142 -5.71 9.67 13.06
CA ASN A 142 -6.37 8.86 14.10
C ASN A 142 -5.41 8.14 15.04
N ILE A 143 -4.21 7.77 14.60
CA ILE A 143 -3.19 7.14 15.46
C ILE A 143 -2.89 8.03 16.68
N HIS A 144 -2.91 9.34 16.51
CA HIS A 144 -2.65 10.26 17.61
C HIS A 144 -3.75 10.21 18.70
N ALA A 145 -4.98 9.93 18.33
CA ALA A 145 -6.09 9.75 19.27
C ALA A 145 -6.01 8.40 20.02
N GLN A 146 -5.42 7.39 19.42
CA GLN A 146 -5.28 6.04 20.00
C GLN A 146 -4.03 5.90 20.87
N SER A 147 -3.02 6.71 20.68
CA SER A 147 -1.75 6.66 21.42
C SER A 147 -1.75 7.44 22.73
N LYS A 148 -2.92 7.89 23.20
CA LYS A 148 -3.09 8.32 24.59
C LYS A 148 -3.66 7.16 25.41
N PRO A 149 -2.83 6.23 25.96
CA PRO A 149 -3.27 5.49 27.12
C PRO A 149 -3.46 6.52 28.22
N ALA A 150 -4.56 6.43 28.91
CA ALA A 150 -4.85 7.25 30.04
C ALA A 150 -3.72 7.16 31.07
N GLN A 151 -2.78 8.08 31.02
CA GLN A 151 -1.96 8.40 32.18
C GLN A 151 -2.80 9.28 33.11
N ARG A 152 -3.86 8.70 33.66
CA ARG A 152 -4.32 9.11 34.97
C ARG A 152 -3.40 8.46 36.00
N ILE A 153 -2.28 9.10 36.21
CA ILE A 153 -1.58 8.92 37.49
C ILE A 153 -2.54 9.48 38.53
N ALA A 154 -3.16 8.58 39.28
CA ALA A 154 -3.83 8.94 40.49
C ALA A 154 -2.79 9.64 41.37
N ARG A 155 -2.89 10.96 41.51
CA ARG A 155 -2.21 11.68 42.55
C ARG A 155 -2.82 11.18 43.86
N GLY A 156 -2.11 10.27 44.53
CA GLY A 156 -2.40 9.90 45.89
C GLY A 156 -2.42 11.15 46.74
N ARG A 157 -3.53 11.45 47.35
CA ARG A 157 -3.59 12.35 48.48
C ARG A 157 -2.71 11.77 49.57
N VAL A 158 -1.63 12.45 49.82
CA VAL A 158 -0.98 12.31 51.13
C VAL A 158 -1.77 13.22 52.06
N GLY A 159 -2.46 12.60 52.99
CA GLY A 159 -3.05 13.28 54.13
C GLY A 159 -2.00 13.58 55.18
#